data_b522b6b325d764c782d249136d7d4dcb
#
_entry.id   b522b6b325d764c782d249136d7d4dcb
#
_cell.length_a   1.000
_cell.length_b   1.000
_cell.length_c   1.000
_cell.angle_alpha   90.00
_cell.angle_beta   90.00
_cell.angle_gamma   90.00
#
_symmetry.space_group_name_H-M   'P 1'
#
loop_
_entity.id
_entity.type
_entity.pdbx_description
1 polymer ?
#
loop_
_entity_poly.entity_id
_entity_poly.type
_entity_poly.pdbx_seq_one_letter_code
_entity_poly.pdbx_strand_id
1 'polypeptide(L)'
;MDRHEDLSILQALFDKYDIKQKKALDLTDLETLFLDVLIDLGEENPEKYKNEVAKESLNLFDKNQNGTIEFEEFMDIIDFLVLEKGYEIDNI
;
A
#
# COMPACT_ATOMS: atom_id res chain seq x y z
N MET A 1 -16.01 -8.59 7.96
CA MET A 1 -15.11 -8.09 9.01
C MET A 1 -15.25 -6.58 9.15
N ASP A 2 -15.31 -6.12 10.37
CA ASP A 2 -15.40 -4.70 10.63
C ASP A 2 -14.07 -4.04 10.35
N ARG A 3 -14.10 -2.97 9.58
CA ARG A 3 -12.93 -2.22 9.20
C ARG A 3 -12.19 -1.62 10.41
N HIS A 4 -12.92 -1.31 11.47
CA HIS A 4 -12.34 -0.74 12.69
C HIS A 4 -11.37 -1.68 13.39
N GLU A 5 -11.54 -2.96 13.23
CA GLU A 5 -10.66 -3.95 13.83
C GLU A 5 -9.27 -3.93 13.22
N ASP A 6 -9.18 -3.44 11.98
CA ASP A 6 -7.93 -3.46 11.22
C ASP A 6 -7.16 -2.14 11.26
N LEU A 7 -7.72 -1.11 11.91
CA LEU A 7 -7.09 0.21 11.91
C LEU A 7 -5.70 0.21 12.54
N SER A 8 -5.54 -0.52 13.65
CA SER A 8 -4.23 -0.61 14.29
C SER A 8 -3.21 -1.27 13.39
N ILE A 9 -3.63 -2.31 12.69
CA ILE A 9 -2.77 -3.03 11.74
C ILE A 9 -2.40 -2.12 10.58
N LEU A 10 -3.39 -1.39 10.06
CA LEU A 10 -3.17 -0.49 8.93
C LEU A 10 -2.24 0.66 9.32
N GLN A 11 -2.42 1.20 10.51
CA GLN A 11 -1.55 2.26 11.00
C GLN A 11 -0.12 1.75 11.16
N ALA A 12 0.04 0.56 11.70
CA ALA A 12 1.38 -0.05 11.85
C ALA A 12 2.04 -0.27 10.49
N LEU A 13 1.27 -0.72 9.50
CA LEU A 13 1.79 -0.90 8.14
C LEU A 13 2.18 0.43 7.52
N PHE A 14 1.34 1.43 7.67
CA PHE A 14 1.62 2.76 7.15
C PHE A 14 2.92 3.30 7.74
N ASP A 15 3.06 3.20 9.06
CA ASP A 15 4.25 3.67 9.76
C ASP A 15 5.50 2.88 9.32
N LYS A 16 5.34 1.60 9.07
CA LYS A 16 6.44 0.75 8.61
C LYS A 16 7.02 1.25 7.29
N TYR A 17 6.15 1.67 6.39
CA TYR A 17 6.57 2.12 5.07
C TYR A 17 6.86 3.61 5.00
N ASP A 18 6.40 4.38 5.98
CA ASP A 18 6.69 5.81 6.08
C ASP A 18 8.05 6.01 6.75
N ILE A 19 9.10 5.63 6.05
CA ILE A 19 10.46 5.63 6.59
C ILE A 19 10.88 7.02 7.05
N LYS A 20 10.47 8.03 6.32
CA LYS A 20 10.84 9.42 6.63
C LYS A 20 9.91 10.06 7.67
N GLN A 21 8.88 9.34 8.10
CA GLN A 21 7.91 9.79 9.09
C GLN A 21 7.28 11.14 8.74
N LYS A 22 6.98 11.32 7.48
CA LYS A 22 6.33 12.53 7.00
C LYS A 22 4.82 12.40 6.93
N LYS A 23 4.28 11.29 7.41
CA LYS A 23 2.85 10.98 7.46
C LYS A 23 2.22 10.83 6.09
N ALA A 24 3.04 10.46 5.11
CA ALA A 24 2.59 10.17 3.76
C ALA A 24 3.62 9.27 3.10
N LEU A 25 3.17 8.46 2.13
CA LEU A 25 4.03 7.55 1.40
C LEU A 25 4.32 8.14 0.02
N ASP A 26 5.59 8.32 -0.29
CA ASP A 26 5.96 8.74 -1.64
C ASP A 26 6.11 7.51 -2.55
N LEU A 27 6.51 7.73 -3.80
CA LEU A 27 6.64 6.64 -4.76
C LEU A 27 7.60 5.56 -4.26
N THR A 28 8.72 5.96 -3.68
CA THR A 28 9.70 4.99 -3.18
C THR A 28 9.11 4.13 -2.07
N ASP A 29 8.36 4.75 -1.15
CA ASP A 29 7.70 4.02 -0.08
C ASP A 29 6.67 3.04 -0.63
N LEU A 30 5.92 3.47 -1.64
CA LEU A 30 4.93 2.61 -2.29
C LEU A 30 5.60 1.45 -3.02
N GLU A 31 6.74 1.67 -3.63
CA GLU A 31 7.48 0.58 -4.27
C GLU A 31 7.84 -0.50 -3.25
N THR A 32 8.26 -0.09 -2.06
CA THR A 32 8.58 -1.04 -1.00
C THR A 32 7.33 -1.81 -0.56
N LEU A 33 6.23 -1.09 -0.38
CA LEU A 33 4.96 -1.73 -0.02
C LEU A 33 4.53 -2.75 -1.07
N PHE A 34 4.54 -2.37 -2.33
CA PHE A 34 4.08 -3.26 -3.39
C PHE A 34 5.06 -4.39 -3.66
N LEU A 35 6.34 -4.18 -3.40
CA LEU A 35 7.31 -5.27 -3.47
C LEU A 35 6.89 -6.38 -2.49
N ASP A 36 6.60 -6.01 -1.25
CA ASP A 36 6.18 -6.97 -0.24
C ASP A 36 4.86 -7.65 -0.63
N VAL A 37 3.90 -6.88 -1.13
CA VAL A 37 2.61 -7.41 -1.57
C VAL A 37 2.79 -8.40 -2.71
N LEU A 38 3.60 -8.06 -3.70
CA LEU A 38 3.83 -8.93 -4.84
C LEU A 38 4.49 -10.24 -4.42
N ILE A 39 5.43 -10.16 -3.48
CA ILE A 39 6.08 -11.37 -2.95
C ILE A 39 5.03 -12.26 -2.27
N ASP A 40 4.17 -11.66 -1.45
CA ASP A 40 3.12 -12.41 -0.75
C ASP A 40 2.12 -13.04 -1.72
N LEU A 41 1.86 -12.39 -2.84
CA LEU A 41 0.96 -12.91 -3.85
C LEU A 41 1.59 -13.98 -4.74
N GLY A 42 2.89 -14.22 -4.56
CA GLY A 42 3.59 -15.25 -5.33
C GLY A 42 4.10 -14.80 -6.68
N GLU A 43 4.24 -13.48 -6.87
CA GLU A 43 4.78 -12.95 -8.12
C GLU A 43 6.24 -13.37 -8.29
N GLU A 44 6.59 -13.88 -9.47
CA GLU A 44 7.94 -14.34 -9.75
C GLU A 44 8.95 -13.21 -9.91
N ASN A 45 8.51 -12.06 -10.38
CA ASN A 45 9.38 -10.92 -10.64
C ASN A 45 8.87 -9.65 -9.96
N PRO A 46 8.78 -9.65 -8.61
CA PRO A 46 8.23 -8.49 -7.91
C PRO A 46 9.05 -7.23 -8.12
N GLU A 47 10.37 -7.34 -8.21
CA GLU A 47 11.24 -6.20 -8.45
C GLU A 47 10.92 -5.49 -9.77
N LYS A 48 10.54 -6.28 -10.78
CA LYS A 48 10.23 -5.76 -12.10
C LYS A 48 8.95 -4.92 -12.09
N TYR A 49 7.97 -5.36 -11.31
CA TYR A 49 6.63 -4.76 -11.37
C TYR A 49 6.35 -3.74 -10.27
N LYS A 50 7.16 -3.70 -9.22
CA LYS A 50 6.90 -2.83 -8.08
C LYS A 50 6.76 -1.35 -8.46
N ASN A 51 7.63 -0.87 -9.31
CA ASN A 51 7.62 0.53 -9.72
C ASN A 51 6.36 0.86 -10.53
N GLU A 52 6.03 -0.02 -11.47
CA GLU A 52 4.86 0.16 -12.32
C GLU A 52 3.58 0.17 -11.50
N VAL A 53 3.45 -0.81 -10.60
CA VAL A 53 2.27 -0.91 -9.73
C VAL A 53 2.19 0.28 -8.79
N ALA A 54 3.32 0.71 -8.24
CA ALA A 54 3.36 1.86 -7.34
C ALA A 54 2.93 3.14 -8.07
N LYS A 55 3.41 3.36 -9.27
CA LYS A 55 3.02 4.53 -10.06
C LYS A 55 1.55 4.53 -10.39
N GLU A 56 1.02 3.37 -10.78
CA GLU A 56 -0.39 3.24 -11.09
C GLU A 56 -1.25 3.51 -9.87
N SER A 57 -0.86 2.96 -8.71
CA SER A 57 -1.60 3.18 -7.47
C SER A 57 -1.56 4.63 -7.04
N LEU A 58 -0.41 5.26 -7.16
CA LEU A 58 -0.30 6.69 -6.86
C LEU A 58 -1.25 7.48 -7.74
N ASN A 59 -1.26 7.18 -9.03
CA ASN A 59 -2.12 7.87 -9.98
C ASN A 59 -3.62 7.68 -9.67
N LEU A 60 -4.00 6.48 -9.22
CA LEU A 60 -5.40 6.15 -8.94
C LEU A 60 -5.88 6.66 -7.59
N PHE A 61 -5.01 6.64 -6.59
CA PHE A 61 -5.42 6.89 -5.20
C PHE A 61 -4.95 8.22 -4.63
N ASP A 62 -4.04 8.92 -5.31
CA ASP A 62 -3.57 10.23 -4.86
C ASP A 62 -4.61 11.29 -5.26
N LYS A 63 -5.64 11.42 -4.44
CA LYS A 63 -6.75 12.32 -4.73
C LYS A 63 -6.34 13.78 -4.76
N ASN A 64 -5.35 14.14 -3.96
CA ASN A 64 -4.86 15.50 -3.85
C ASN A 64 -3.81 15.83 -4.91
N GLN A 65 -3.34 14.82 -5.62
CA GLN A 65 -2.32 14.97 -6.67
C GLN A 65 -1.07 15.68 -6.15
N ASN A 66 -0.70 15.36 -4.92
CA ASN A 66 0.48 15.96 -4.28
C ASN A 66 1.73 15.05 -4.38
N GLY A 67 1.59 13.92 -5.06
CA GLY A 67 2.72 13.00 -5.25
C GLY A 67 2.96 12.06 -4.09
N THR A 68 2.05 12.04 -3.10
CA THR A 68 2.17 11.16 -1.94
C THR A 68 0.81 10.57 -1.58
N ILE A 69 0.85 9.46 -0.84
CA ILE A 69 -0.34 8.77 -0.36
C ILE A 69 -0.46 9.00 1.15
N GLU A 70 -1.52 9.68 1.54
CA GLU A 70 -1.83 9.88 2.95
C GLU A 70 -2.53 8.65 3.52
N PHE A 71 -2.71 8.59 4.83
CA PHE A 71 -3.28 7.42 5.47
C PHE A 71 -4.66 7.05 4.92
N GLU A 72 -5.50 8.03 4.67
CA GLU A 72 -6.84 7.76 4.14
C GLU A 72 -6.77 7.12 2.75
N GLU A 73 -5.85 7.60 1.92
CA GLU A 73 -5.63 7.05 0.59
C GLU A 73 -4.99 5.68 0.67
N PHE A 74 -4.11 5.48 1.66
CA PHE A 74 -3.51 4.18 1.93
C PHE A 74 -4.59 3.15 2.26
N MET A 75 -5.58 3.54 3.07
CA MET A 75 -6.70 2.65 3.39
C MET A 75 -7.44 2.23 2.13
N ASP A 76 -7.63 3.16 1.20
CA ASP A 76 -8.28 2.84 -0.07
C ASP A 76 -7.47 1.81 -0.88
N ILE A 77 -6.15 1.96 -0.89
CA ILE A 77 -5.29 0.99 -1.56
C ILE A 77 -5.43 -0.40 -0.93
N ILE A 78 -5.42 -0.45 0.39
CA ILE A 78 -5.55 -1.73 1.10
C ILE A 78 -6.92 -2.36 0.83
N ASP A 79 -7.98 -1.56 0.86
CA ASP A 79 -9.31 -2.04 0.52
C ASP A 79 -9.34 -2.65 -0.89
N PHE A 80 -8.71 -1.97 -1.83
CA PHE A 80 -8.62 -2.45 -3.20
C PHE A 80 -7.91 -3.81 -3.26
N LEU A 81 -6.78 -3.93 -2.57
CA LEU A 81 -6.01 -5.16 -2.56
C LEU A 81 -6.81 -6.31 -1.96
N VAL A 82 -7.51 -6.05 -0.87
CA VAL A 82 -8.31 -7.08 -0.21
C VAL A 82 -9.50 -7.49 -1.07
N LEU A 83 -10.24 -6.52 -1.60
CA LEU A 83 -11.48 -6.78 -2.32
C LEU A 83 -11.26 -7.28 -3.75
N GLU A 84 -10.27 -6.72 -4.43
CA GLU A 84 -10.06 -7.03 -5.85
C GLU A 84 -9.01 -8.13 -6.07
N LYS A 85 -7.98 -8.17 -5.23
CA LYS A 85 -6.87 -9.10 -5.41
C LYS A 85 -6.89 -10.26 -4.41
N GLY A 86 -7.80 -10.22 -3.44
CA GLY A 86 -7.87 -11.26 -2.43
C GLY A 86 -6.72 -11.27 -1.44
N TYR A 87 -6.02 -10.16 -1.33
CA TYR A 87 -4.91 -10.04 -0.41
C TYR A 87 -5.40 -10.06 1.03
N GLU A 88 -4.76 -10.85 1.89
CA GLU A 88 -5.16 -10.96 3.28
C GLU A 88 -4.18 -10.21 4.17
N ILE A 89 -4.69 -9.15 4.81
CA ILE A 89 -3.88 -8.31 5.70
C ILE A 89 -3.39 -9.12 6.91
N ASP A 90 -4.22 -10.05 7.38
CA ASP A 90 -3.89 -10.83 8.57
C ASP A 90 -2.63 -11.68 8.41
N ASN A 91 -2.20 -11.89 7.19
CA ASN A 91 -1.00 -12.66 6.90
C ASN A 91 0.28 -11.80 6.89
N ILE A 92 0.14 -10.52 7.11
CA ILE A 92 1.28 -9.59 7.16
C ILE A 92 1.90 -9.53 8.57
#